data_afe2f61c6c1e7be253b655233e4be209
#
_entry.id   afe2f61c6c1e7be253b655233e4be209
#
_cell.length_a   1.000
_cell.length_b   1.000
_cell.length_c   1.000
_cell.angle_alpha   90.00
_cell.angle_beta   90.00
_cell.angle_gamma   90.00
#
_symmetry.space_group_name_H-M   'P 1'
#
loop_
_entity.id
_entity.type
_entity.pdbx_description
1 polymer ?
#
loop_
_entity_poly.entity_id
_entity_poly.type
_entity_poly.pdbx_seq_one_letter_code
_entity_poly.pdbx_strand_id
1 'polypeptide(L)'
;MSAQHRKTGGEAFKRGDYASAHESYTAALNPLPAGHPITIIVLSNRSLTALKTGDAKTAVSDADRALEVIGVGRGAGESIELGAGEGVKDMKEFYGKALMRKAEALEHMEKWPDAAAVWRQAIEVGAGGTVSLRGRDRCEKAAAPKPATSAPKPVRSVAPGPGKAPPTKGLGNSMQRPAISSVVSPEAVQKLRAANAAAEKADDEKFALTDQVDARLTAWKGGKADNLRALLQSLDGVLWDGTGWKKVGMSDLVIANRVKIVYMKAIAKVHPDKVY
;
A
#
# COMPACT_ATOMS: atom_id res chain seq x y z
N MET A 1 -4.05 17.55 26.41
CA MET A 1 -2.67 17.12 26.14
C MET A 1 -2.56 16.15 24.96
N SER A 2 -3.36 15.07 24.88
CA SER A 2 -3.31 14.12 23.74
C SER A 2 -3.48 14.78 22.36
N ALA A 3 -4.42 15.70 22.20
CA ALA A 3 -4.67 16.42 20.93
C ALA A 3 -3.44 17.22 20.46
N GLN A 4 -2.74 17.89 21.40
CA GLN A 4 -1.54 18.64 21.05
C GLN A 4 -0.41 17.72 20.57
N HIS A 5 -0.14 16.63 21.29
CA HIS A 5 0.87 15.65 20.87
C HIS A 5 0.53 15.00 19.53
N ARG A 6 -0.76 14.70 19.29
CA ARG A 6 -1.24 14.18 17.99
C ARG A 6 -0.97 15.16 16.85
N LYS A 7 -1.23 16.46 17.06
CA LYS A 7 -0.96 17.51 16.08
C LYS A 7 0.55 17.64 15.81
N THR A 8 1.37 17.71 16.87
CA THR A 8 2.84 17.76 16.74
C THR A 8 3.37 16.56 15.97
N GLY A 9 2.87 15.35 16.28
CA GLY A 9 3.23 14.13 15.54
C GLY A 9 2.87 14.20 14.06
N GLY A 10 1.68 14.74 13.73
CA GLY A 10 1.26 14.95 12.34
C GLY A 10 2.13 15.95 11.58
N GLU A 11 2.56 17.04 12.24
CA GLU A 11 3.46 18.03 11.67
C GLU A 11 4.88 17.45 11.45
N ALA A 12 5.39 16.69 12.41
CA ALA A 12 6.68 15.99 12.28
C ALA A 12 6.64 14.98 11.13
N PHE A 13 5.56 14.18 11.03
CA PHE A 13 5.36 13.24 9.95
C PHE A 13 5.37 13.91 8.57
N LYS A 14 4.67 15.04 8.41
CA LYS A 14 4.64 15.81 7.15
C LYS A 14 6.02 16.33 6.74
N ARG A 15 6.89 16.62 7.71
CA ARG A 15 8.28 17.06 7.45
C ARG A 15 9.24 15.88 7.17
N GLY A 16 8.75 14.63 7.24
CA GLY A 16 9.58 13.45 7.11
C GLY A 16 10.36 13.07 8.37
N ASP A 17 10.16 13.78 9.48
CA ASP A 17 10.76 13.48 10.78
C ASP A 17 9.95 12.38 11.48
N TYR A 18 10.16 11.16 11.02
CA TYR A 18 9.41 10.01 11.52
C TYR A 18 9.77 9.63 12.96
N ALA A 19 10.99 9.91 13.40
CA ALA A 19 11.40 9.65 14.78
C ALA A 19 10.61 10.54 15.75
N SER A 20 10.64 11.85 15.55
CA SER A 20 9.86 12.81 16.37
C SER A 20 8.35 12.58 16.25
N ALA A 21 7.87 12.15 15.08
CA ALA A 21 6.47 11.78 14.91
C ALA A 21 6.09 10.59 15.78
N HIS A 22 6.90 9.54 15.81
CA HIS A 22 6.69 8.34 16.63
C HIS A 22 6.66 8.68 18.13
N GLU A 23 7.61 9.47 18.60
CA GLU A 23 7.65 9.93 19.99
C GLU A 23 6.41 10.75 20.36
N SER A 24 6.02 11.68 19.50
CA SER A 24 4.83 12.52 19.71
C SER A 24 3.54 11.69 19.75
N TYR A 25 3.39 10.71 18.88
CA TYR A 25 2.23 9.80 18.93
C TYR A 25 2.26 8.90 20.16
N THR A 26 3.44 8.48 20.61
CA THR A 26 3.59 7.73 21.88
C THR A 26 3.17 8.59 23.07
N ALA A 27 3.61 9.84 23.12
CA ALA A 27 3.19 10.78 24.15
C ALA A 27 1.68 11.09 24.09
N ALA A 28 1.07 11.04 22.89
CA ALA A 28 -0.37 11.23 22.73
C ALA A 28 -1.20 10.07 23.30
N LEU A 29 -0.67 8.86 23.38
CA LEU A 29 -1.35 7.68 23.95
C LEU A 29 -1.38 7.70 25.48
N ASN A 30 -0.34 8.23 26.12
CA ASN A 30 -0.18 8.17 27.58
C ASN A 30 -1.37 8.72 28.40
N PRO A 31 -1.97 9.87 28.04
CA PRO A 31 -3.10 10.43 28.79
C PRO A 31 -4.45 9.82 28.43
N LEU A 32 -4.52 8.88 27.48
CA LEU A 32 -5.78 8.31 27.04
C LEU A 32 -6.14 7.06 27.86
N PRO A 33 -7.39 6.94 28.31
CA PRO A 33 -7.89 5.72 28.92
C PRO A 33 -7.86 4.54 27.95
N ALA A 34 -7.80 3.33 28.49
CA ALA A 34 -7.90 2.11 27.67
C ALA A 34 -9.24 2.11 26.92
N GLY A 35 -9.20 1.78 25.61
CA GLY A 35 -10.38 1.74 24.76
C GLY A 35 -10.93 3.10 24.31
N HIS A 36 -10.25 4.21 24.63
CA HIS A 36 -10.70 5.53 24.16
C HIS A 36 -10.66 5.63 22.62
N PRO A 37 -11.73 6.07 21.93
CA PRO A 37 -11.78 6.07 20.46
C PRO A 37 -10.64 6.84 19.77
N ILE A 38 -10.14 7.92 20.35
CA ILE A 38 -8.99 8.67 19.82
C ILE A 38 -7.74 7.80 19.74
N THR A 39 -7.61 6.77 20.60
CA THR A 39 -6.50 5.80 20.56
C THR A 39 -6.37 5.14 19.18
N ILE A 40 -7.48 4.85 18.52
CA ILE A 40 -7.52 4.27 17.17
C ILE A 40 -6.75 5.14 16.18
N ILE A 41 -7.00 6.44 16.20
CA ILE A 41 -6.35 7.40 15.29
C ILE A 41 -4.86 7.51 15.58
N VAL A 42 -4.50 7.60 16.85
CA VAL A 42 -3.08 7.73 17.25
C VAL A 42 -2.31 6.47 16.91
N LEU A 43 -2.83 5.29 17.23
CA LEU A 43 -2.23 4.00 16.87
C LEU A 43 -2.11 3.84 15.36
N SER A 44 -3.16 4.23 14.62
CA SER A 44 -3.13 4.20 13.17
C SER A 44 -2.01 5.08 12.58
N ASN A 45 -1.79 6.27 13.12
CA ASN A 45 -0.73 7.16 12.67
C ASN A 45 0.65 6.66 13.12
N ARG A 46 0.78 6.13 14.35
CA ARG A 46 2.04 5.59 14.85
C ARG A 46 2.46 4.33 14.08
N SER A 47 1.50 3.45 13.76
CA SER A 47 1.73 2.29 12.90
C SER A 47 2.30 2.68 11.53
N LEU A 48 1.72 3.73 10.89
CA LEU A 48 2.25 4.25 9.64
C LEU A 48 3.67 4.81 9.80
N THR A 49 3.92 5.53 10.89
CA THR A 49 5.25 6.08 11.19
C THR A 49 6.26 4.95 11.39
N ALA A 50 5.88 3.90 12.11
CA ALA A 50 6.70 2.71 12.31
C ALA A 50 7.05 1.99 10.98
N LEU A 51 6.11 1.91 10.05
CA LEU A 51 6.39 1.42 8.69
C LEU A 51 7.43 2.27 7.97
N LYS A 52 7.34 3.60 8.08
CA LYS A 52 8.31 4.52 7.45
C LYS A 52 9.71 4.43 8.07
N THR A 53 9.82 4.06 9.33
CA THR A 53 11.11 3.81 10.01
C THR A 53 11.61 2.37 9.89
N GLY A 54 10.84 1.48 9.24
CA GLY A 54 11.19 0.07 9.08
C GLY A 54 10.87 -0.81 10.30
N ASP A 55 10.22 -0.27 11.32
CA ASP A 55 9.79 -1.05 12.49
C ASP A 55 8.45 -1.75 12.25
N ALA A 56 8.50 -2.81 11.46
CA ALA A 56 7.32 -3.58 11.10
C ALA A 56 6.66 -4.25 12.32
N LYS A 57 7.41 -4.58 13.37
CA LYS A 57 6.84 -5.21 14.58
C LYS A 57 5.93 -4.25 15.33
N THR A 58 6.41 -3.03 15.59
CA THR A 58 5.59 -1.98 16.20
C THR A 58 4.39 -1.63 15.32
N ALA A 59 4.57 -1.60 13.99
CA ALA A 59 3.49 -1.34 13.07
C ALA A 59 2.37 -2.38 13.16
N VAL A 60 2.68 -3.68 13.24
CA VAL A 60 1.71 -4.76 13.43
C VAL A 60 1.02 -4.62 14.80
N SER A 61 1.78 -4.43 15.86
CA SER A 61 1.25 -4.30 17.22
C SER A 61 0.25 -3.15 17.36
N ASP A 62 0.58 -1.99 16.78
CA ASP A 62 -0.30 -0.81 16.82
C ASP A 62 -1.56 -1.01 15.97
N ALA A 63 -1.43 -1.64 14.80
CA ALA A 63 -2.57 -1.99 13.97
C ALA A 63 -3.50 -2.98 14.68
N ASP A 64 -2.96 -4.01 15.34
CA ASP A 64 -3.73 -4.99 16.10
C ASP A 64 -4.49 -4.35 17.26
N ARG A 65 -3.83 -3.48 18.03
CA ARG A 65 -4.49 -2.74 19.11
C ARG A 65 -5.59 -1.81 18.58
N ALA A 66 -5.38 -1.17 17.42
CA ALA A 66 -6.41 -0.35 16.81
C ALA A 66 -7.63 -1.20 16.41
N LEU A 67 -7.41 -2.38 15.82
CA LEU A 67 -8.46 -3.33 15.45
C LEU A 67 -9.21 -3.87 16.68
N GLU A 68 -8.50 -4.13 17.78
CA GLU A 68 -9.07 -4.56 19.05
C GLU A 68 -10.00 -3.50 19.64
N VAL A 69 -9.58 -2.23 19.66
CA VAL A 69 -10.40 -1.11 20.15
C VAL A 69 -11.64 -0.91 19.28
N ILE A 70 -11.53 -1.06 17.96
CA ILE A 70 -12.67 -0.98 17.03
C ILE A 70 -13.65 -2.15 17.25
N GLY A 71 -13.11 -3.32 17.57
CA GLY A 71 -13.89 -4.51 17.89
C GLY A 71 -14.56 -5.20 16.69
N VAL A 72 -15.40 -6.16 17.01
CA VAL A 72 -16.07 -7.06 16.02
C VAL A 72 -17.06 -6.35 15.10
N GLY A 73 -17.57 -5.18 15.51
CA GLY A 73 -18.47 -4.34 14.72
C GLY A 73 -17.81 -3.69 13.51
N ARG A 74 -16.48 -3.83 13.39
CA ARG A 74 -15.67 -3.25 12.29
C ARG A 74 -15.88 -1.74 12.11
N GLY A 75 -16.38 -1.06 13.16
CA GLY A 75 -16.70 0.37 13.17
C GLY A 75 -17.86 0.77 12.30
N ALA A 76 -18.78 -0.15 11.96
CA ALA A 76 -19.91 0.12 11.09
C ALA A 76 -20.92 1.05 11.79
N GLY A 77 -21.11 2.25 11.21
CA GLY A 77 -22.02 3.28 11.77
C GLY A 77 -21.46 3.99 13.00
N GLU A 78 -20.22 3.73 13.39
CA GLU A 78 -19.56 4.36 14.52
C GLU A 78 -18.64 5.50 14.07
N SER A 79 -18.51 6.51 14.91
CA SER A 79 -17.69 7.68 14.64
C SER A 79 -16.77 8.01 15.82
N ILE A 80 -15.64 8.64 15.50
CA ILE A 80 -14.64 9.10 16.45
C ILE A 80 -14.70 10.61 16.52
N GLU A 81 -15.13 11.15 17.65
CA GLU A 81 -15.09 12.59 17.92
C GLU A 81 -13.67 13.01 18.30
N LEU A 82 -13.13 13.98 17.58
CA LEU A 82 -11.76 14.46 17.79
C LEU A 82 -11.65 15.47 18.94
N GLY A 83 -12.79 16.01 19.40
CA GLY A 83 -12.86 17.07 20.39
C GLY A 83 -12.40 18.44 19.84
N ALA A 84 -12.58 19.49 20.65
CA ALA A 84 -12.10 20.85 20.36
C ALA A 84 -12.38 21.39 18.94
N GLY A 85 -13.49 20.98 18.30
CA GLY A 85 -13.89 21.48 16.98
C GLY A 85 -13.13 20.85 15.80
N GLU A 86 -12.30 19.83 16.00
CA GLU A 86 -11.56 19.12 14.92
C GLU A 86 -12.46 18.19 14.08
N GLY A 87 -13.74 18.06 14.42
CA GLY A 87 -14.72 17.27 13.66
C GLY A 87 -14.79 15.80 14.07
N VAL A 88 -15.47 15.03 13.24
CA VAL A 88 -15.80 13.63 13.46
C VAL A 88 -15.16 12.79 12.35
N LYS A 89 -14.69 11.60 12.68
CA LYS A 89 -14.09 10.64 11.73
C LYS A 89 -14.87 9.33 11.74
N ASP A 90 -15.04 8.74 10.58
CA ASP A 90 -15.65 7.42 10.44
C ASP A 90 -14.72 6.33 10.98
N MET A 91 -15.21 5.54 11.95
CA MET A 91 -14.43 4.47 12.57
C MET A 91 -14.14 3.34 11.57
N LYS A 92 -15.06 3.05 10.65
CA LYS A 92 -14.88 2.05 9.59
C LYS A 92 -13.68 2.37 8.68
N GLU A 93 -13.43 3.66 8.40
CA GLU A 93 -12.26 4.08 7.63
C GLU A 93 -10.97 3.68 8.34
N PHE A 94 -10.91 3.85 9.66
CA PHE A 94 -9.73 3.45 10.45
C PHE A 94 -9.57 1.94 10.58
N TYR A 95 -10.67 1.19 10.59
CA TYR A 95 -10.61 -0.26 10.49
C TYR A 95 -9.90 -0.70 9.22
N GLY A 96 -10.29 -0.16 8.07
CA GLY A 96 -9.63 -0.43 6.79
C GLY A 96 -8.15 -0.02 6.79
N LYS A 97 -7.83 1.17 7.31
CA LYS A 97 -6.44 1.65 7.42
C LYS A 97 -5.59 0.73 8.31
N ALA A 98 -6.12 0.25 9.43
CA ALA A 98 -5.40 -0.65 10.32
C ALA A 98 -5.11 -1.99 9.65
N LEU A 99 -6.07 -2.56 8.92
CA LEU A 99 -5.84 -3.79 8.13
C LEU A 99 -4.75 -3.61 7.08
N MET A 100 -4.80 -2.52 6.30
CA MET A 100 -3.80 -2.25 5.27
C MET A 100 -2.39 -2.14 5.87
N ARG A 101 -2.22 -1.39 6.96
CA ARG A 101 -0.93 -1.23 7.63
C ARG A 101 -0.41 -2.51 8.25
N LYS A 102 -1.31 -3.31 8.85
CA LYS A 102 -0.95 -4.65 9.33
C LYS A 102 -0.44 -5.52 8.20
N ALA A 103 -1.14 -5.52 7.07
CA ALA A 103 -0.73 -6.31 5.90
C ALA A 103 0.62 -5.85 5.34
N GLU A 104 0.84 -4.54 5.17
CA GLU A 104 2.11 -3.97 4.74
C GLU A 104 3.25 -4.34 5.70
N ALA A 105 3.01 -4.24 7.00
CA ALA A 105 4.01 -4.61 8.00
C ALA A 105 4.34 -6.11 7.98
N LEU A 106 3.35 -6.97 7.75
CA LEU A 106 3.58 -8.40 7.58
C LEU A 106 4.36 -8.72 6.30
N GLU A 107 4.14 -7.96 5.20
CA GLU A 107 4.96 -8.04 3.99
C GLU A 107 6.43 -7.68 4.30
N HIS A 108 6.69 -6.59 5.03
CA HIS A 108 8.03 -6.22 5.46
C HIS A 108 8.72 -7.27 6.35
N MET A 109 7.92 -8.07 7.05
CA MET A 109 8.40 -9.20 7.85
C MET A 109 8.52 -10.50 7.05
N GLU A 110 8.26 -10.47 5.75
CA GLU A 110 8.21 -11.65 4.85
C GLU A 110 7.20 -12.72 5.28
N LYS A 111 6.20 -12.34 6.07
CA LYS A 111 5.10 -13.23 6.49
C LYS A 111 4.01 -13.26 5.42
N TRP A 112 4.37 -13.75 4.24
CA TRP A 112 3.54 -13.69 3.05
C TRP A 112 2.15 -14.30 3.20
N PRO A 113 1.96 -15.51 3.80
CA PRO A 113 0.62 -16.08 3.98
C PRO A 113 -0.26 -15.24 4.89
N ASP A 114 0.29 -14.73 6.00
CA ASP A 114 -0.42 -13.90 6.96
C ASP A 114 -0.80 -12.54 6.32
N ALA A 115 0.14 -11.92 5.61
CA ALA A 115 -0.10 -10.69 4.87
C ALA A 115 -1.22 -10.86 3.83
N ALA A 116 -1.20 -11.95 3.05
CA ALA A 116 -2.25 -12.25 2.08
C ALA A 116 -3.62 -12.40 2.74
N ALA A 117 -3.69 -13.04 3.91
CA ALA A 117 -4.93 -13.19 4.67
C ALA A 117 -5.49 -11.82 5.12
N VAL A 118 -4.63 -10.94 5.63
CA VAL A 118 -5.03 -9.60 6.06
C VAL A 118 -5.43 -8.72 4.86
N TRP A 119 -4.73 -8.82 3.72
CA TRP A 119 -5.13 -8.14 2.49
C TRP A 119 -6.52 -8.58 2.00
N ARG A 120 -6.86 -9.87 2.09
CA ARG A 120 -8.22 -10.36 1.76
C ARG A 120 -9.28 -9.73 2.68
N GLN A 121 -9.00 -9.61 3.99
CA GLN A 121 -9.88 -8.91 4.92
C GLN A 121 -10.06 -7.44 4.55
N ALA A 122 -8.99 -6.74 4.15
CA ALA A 122 -9.06 -5.36 3.70
C ALA A 122 -9.95 -5.22 2.44
N ILE A 123 -9.83 -6.14 1.48
CA ILE A 123 -10.67 -6.18 0.28
C ILE A 123 -12.14 -6.41 0.65
N GLU A 124 -12.42 -7.35 1.57
CA GLU A 124 -13.78 -7.67 2.03
C GLU A 124 -14.52 -6.44 2.59
N VAL A 125 -13.80 -5.60 3.32
CA VAL A 125 -14.38 -4.36 3.89
C VAL A 125 -14.33 -3.16 2.93
N GLY A 126 -13.81 -3.37 1.71
CA GLY A 126 -13.69 -2.34 0.68
C GLY A 126 -12.56 -1.34 0.91
N ALA A 127 -11.58 -1.68 1.76
CA ALA A 127 -10.44 -0.80 2.04
C ALA A 127 -9.33 -0.91 1.00
N GLY A 128 -8.73 0.22 0.62
CA GLY A 128 -7.54 0.29 -0.22
C GLY A 128 -7.72 -0.02 -1.70
N GLY A 129 -8.89 -0.47 -2.14
CA GLY A 129 -9.19 -0.68 -3.55
C GLY A 129 -8.11 -1.51 -4.28
N THR A 130 -7.52 -0.95 -5.32
CA THR A 130 -6.46 -1.60 -6.13
C THR A 130 -5.19 -1.89 -5.33
N VAL A 131 -4.87 -1.11 -4.29
CA VAL A 131 -3.69 -1.33 -3.44
C VAL A 131 -3.81 -2.66 -2.71
N SER A 132 -4.98 -2.93 -2.09
CA SER A 132 -5.22 -4.18 -1.38
C SER A 132 -5.23 -5.39 -2.31
N LEU A 133 -5.78 -5.26 -3.52
CA LEU A 133 -5.72 -6.33 -4.53
C LEU A 133 -4.28 -6.66 -4.92
N ARG A 134 -3.48 -5.64 -5.25
CA ARG A 134 -2.06 -5.83 -5.60
C ARG A 134 -1.24 -6.38 -4.43
N GLY A 135 -1.52 -5.94 -3.19
CA GLY A 135 -0.88 -6.45 -1.99
C GLY A 135 -1.13 -7.95 -1.82
N ARG A 136 -2.40 -8.36 -1.90
CA ARG A 136 -2.76 -9.79 -1.87
C ARG A 136 -2.02 -10.58 -2.95
N ASP A 137 -2.07 -10.13 -4.20
CA ASP A 137 -1.47 -10.86 -5.32
C ASP A 137 0.05 -10.99 -5.18
N ARG A 138 0.73 -9.93 -4.68
CA ARG A 138 2.17 -9.99 -4.36
C ARG A 138 2.46 -11.05 -3.30
N CYS A 139 1.68 -11.05 -2.22
CA CYS A 139 1.88 -11.97 -1.11
C CYS A 139 1.59 -13.41 -1.52
N GLU A 140 0.52 -13.66 -2.27
CA GLU A 140 0.18 -14.99 -2.76
C GLU A 140 1.26 -15.52 -3.71
N LYS A 141 1.79 -14.67 -4.60
CA LYS A 141 2.91 -15.01 -5.47
C LYS A 141 4.19 -15.32 -4.70
N ALA A 142 4.48 -14.55 -3.64
CA ALA A 142 5.66 -14.76 -2.80
C ALA A 142 5.55 -16.01 -1.92
N ALA A 143 4.32 -16.32 -1.45
CA ALA A 143 4.03 -17.53 -0.66
C ALA A 143 3.99 -18.81 -1.49
N ALA A 144 3.82 -18.70 -2.83
CA ALA A 144 3.77 -19.87 -3.69
C ALA A 144 5.10 -20.64 -3.64
N PRO A 145 5.07 -21.99 -3.52
CA PRO A 145 6.29 -22.78 -3.57
C PRO A 145 7.02 -22.48 -4.88
N LYS A 146 8.30 -22.10 -4.80
CA LYS A 146 9.13 -21.94 -5.99
C LYS A 146 9.06 -23.25 -6.78
N PRO A 147 8.74 -23.21 -8.10
CA PRO A 147 8.79 -24.41 -8.90
C PRO A 147 10.17 -25.02 -8.72
N ALA A 148 10.21 -26.30 -8.30
CA ALA A 148 11.46 -27.02 -8.19
C ALA A 148 12.22 -26.84 -9.51
N THR A 149 13.37 -26.20 -9.45
CA THR A 149 14.26 -26.08 -10.61
C THR A 149 14.40 -27.47 -11.19
N SER A 150 13.98 -27.61 -12.45
CA SER A 150 13.97 -28.84 -13.21
C SER A 150 15.15 -29.73 -12.83
N ALA A 151 14.84 -30.98 -12.45
CA ALA A 151 15.83 -32.02 -12.21
C ALA A 151 16.90 -31.98 -13.34
N PRO A 152 18.19 -32.18 -13.03
CA PRO A 152 19.23 -32.22 -14.06
C PRO A 152 18.86 -33.32 -15.05
N LYS A 153 18.85 -32.97 -16.34
CA LYS A 153 18.61 -33.91 -17.43
C LYS A 153 19.58 -35.11 -17.26
N PRO A 154 19.08 -36.34 -17.40
CA PRO A 154 19.95 -37.50 -17.27
C PRO A 154 21.10 -37.41 -18.29
N VAL A 155 22.30 -37.36 -17.79
CA VAL A 155 23.49 -37.43 -18.63
C VAL A 155 23.54 -38.83 -19.20
N ARG A 156 23.48 -38.92 -20.52
CA ARG A 156 23.58 -40.14 -21.32
C ARG A 156 24.87 -40.85 -20.92
N SER A 157 24.72 -42.01 -20.27
CA SER A 157 25.84 -42.89 -19.88
C SER A 157 26.56 -43.35 -21.13
N VAL A 158 27.82 -42.98 -21.26
CA VAL A 158 28.79 -43.60 -22.20
C VAL A 158 29.41 -44.77 -21.46
N ALA A 159 29.33 -45.94 -22.06
CA ALA A 159 29.82 -47.22 -21.55
C ALA A 159 31.34 -47.21 -21.28
N PRO A 160 31.83 -47.95 -20.28
CA PRO A 160 33.25 -47.99 -19.93
C PRO A 160 34.02 -49.01 -20.73
N GLY A 161 35.17 -48.59 -21.23
CA GLY A 161 36.21 -49.52 -21.67
C GLY A 161 37.12 -49.96 -20.51
N PRO A 162 37.72 -51.14 -20.55
CA PRO A 162 38.35 -51.77 -19.36
C PRO A 162 39.83 -51.44 -19.17
N GLY A 163 40.22 -51.32 -17.92
CA GLY A 163 41.67 -51.45 -17.64
C GLY A 163 42.21 -50.76 -16.39
N LYS A 164 42.47 -51.60 -15.39
CA LYS A 164 43.53 -51.61 -14.34
C LYS A 164 43.33 -50.80 -13.05
N ALA A 165 43.19 -51.56 -11.96
CA ALA A 165 43.39 -51.18 -10.55
C ALA A 165 44.86 -51.53 -10.12
N PRO A 166 45.22 -51.34 -8.79
CA PRO A 166 45.26 -50.22 -7.87
C PRO A 166 46.69 -49.92 -7.40
N PRO A 167 47.05 -49.23 -6.32
CA PRO A 167 46.69 -49.49 -4.92
C PRO A 167 46.54 -48.25 -3.96
N THR A 168 45.70 -48.50 -2.95
CA THR A 168 45.66 -48.06 -1.55
C THR A 168 46.65 -47.03 -0.97
N LYS A 169 46.10 -46.12 -0.20
CA LYS A 169 46.24 -45.76 1.24
C LYS A 169 46.11 -44.25 1.50
N GLY A 170 45.38 -43.90 2.55
CA GLY A 170 45.50 -42.62 3.23
C GLY A 170 44.19 -42.07 3.79
N LEU A 171 43.86 -42.41 5.05
CA LEU A 171 42.89 -41.73 5.86
C LEU A 171 43.17 -40.22 5.96
N GLY A 172 42.15 -39.39 5.81
CA GLY A 172 42.22 -37.96 6.13
C GLY A 172 40.82 -37.38 6.15
N ASN A 173 40.19 -37.43 7.30
CA ASN A 173 38.93 -36.82 7.62
C ASN A 173 39.08 -35.30 7.61
N SER A 174 38.42 -34.60 6.70
CA SER A 174 38.29 -33.16 6.77
C SER A 174 36.95 -32.78 6.14
N MET A 175 35.97 -32.55 7.01
CA MET A 175 34.68 -31.90 6.68
C MET A 175 34.96 -30.48 6.20
N GLN A 176 35.03 -30.27 4.91
CA GLN A 176 34.94 -28.92 4.32
C GLN A 176 33.50 -28.70 3.85
N ARG A 177 32.78 -27.85 4.62
CA ARG A 177 31.53 -27.21 4.18
C ARG A 177 31.84 -26.43 2.90
N PRO A 178 31.04 -26.55 1.83
CA PRO A 178 31.15 -25.65 0.70
C PRO A 178 30.75 -24.27 1.14
N ALA A 179 31.67 -23.32 1.15
CA ALA A 179 31.40 -21.91 1.25
C ALA A 179 30.63 -21.50 -0.01
N ILE A 180 29.37 -21.18 0.12
CA ILE A 180 28.59 -20.51 -0.93
C ILE A 180 29.10 -19.06 -0.97
N SER A 181 30.13 -18.82 -1.72
CA SER A 181 30.59 -17.49 -2.09
C SER A 181 29.76 -17.04 -3.29
N SER A 182 28.55 -16.56 -3.04
CA SER A 182 27.86 -15.74 -4.03
C SER A 182 28.50 -14.35 -3.98
N VAL A 183 29.55 -14.17 -4.71
CA VAL A 183 30.09 -12.83 -4.99
C VAL A 183 29.06 -12.09 -5.84
N VAL A 184 28.15 -11.42 -5.17
CA VAL A 184 27.28 -10.42 -5.83
C VAL A 184 28.24 -9.30 -6.26
N SER A 185 28.42 -9.12 -7.57
CA SER A 185 29.34 -8.10 -8.08
C SER A 185 28.89 -6.71 -7.56
N PRO A 186 29.82 -5.84 -7.16
CA PRO A 186 29.53 -4.50 -6.71
C PRO A 186 28.68 -3.71 -7.70
N GLU A 187 28.86 -3.95 -9.00
CA GLU A 187 28.07 -3.36 -10.08
C GLU A 187 26.60 -3.79 -10.06
N ALA A 188 26.29 -5.05 -9.76
CA ALA A 188 24.91 -5.53 -9.66
C ALA A 188 24.18 -4.88 -8.47
N VAL A 189 24.88 -4.71 -7.34
CA VAL A 189 24.34 -3.99 -6.16
C VAL A 189 24.12 -2.53 -6.47
N GLN A 190 25.02 -1.89 -7.19
CA GLN A 190 24.92 -0.48 -7.56
C GLN A 190 23.77 -0.25 -8.56
N LYS A 191 23.62 -1.15 -9.54
CA LYS A 191 22.48 -1.13 -10.49
C LYS A 191 21.15 -1.34 -9.81
N LEU A 192 21.08 -2.25 -8.84
CA LEU A 192 19.87 -2.49 -8.05
C LEU A 192 19.52 -1.28 -7.17
N ARG A 193 20.51 -0.64 -6.53
CA ARG A 193 20.31 0.58 -5.75
C ARG A 193 19.83 1.74 -6.63
N ALA A 194 20.40 1.91 -7.81
CA ALA A 194 19.98 2.93 -8.77
C ALA A 194 18.54 2.68 -9.28
N ALA A 195 18.20 1.42 -9.55
CA ALA A 195 16.84 1.05 -9.97
C ALA A 195 15.81 1.26 -8.85
N ASN A 196 16.17 0.93 -7.60
CA ASN A 196 15.28 1.17 -6.45
C ASN A 196 15.10 2.68 -6.19
N ALA A 197 16.16 3.48 -6.26
CA ALA A 197 16.08 4.93 -6.10
C ALA A 197 15.25 5.60 -7.23
N ALA A 198 15.33 5.08 -8.45
CA ALA A 198 14.49 5.56 -9.56
C ALA A 198 13.02 5.17 -9.37
N ALA A 199 12.74 3.96 -8.88
CA ALA A 199 11.38 3.52 -8.56
C ALA A 199 10.76 4.33 -7.41
N GLU A 200 11.54 4.61 -6.37
CA GLU A 200 11.13 5.41 -5.22
C GLU A 200 10.77 6.85 -5.63
N LYS A 201 11.60 7.49 -6.48
CA LYS A 201 11.29 8.80 -7.06
C LYS A 201 10.03 8.78 -7.91
N ALA A 202 9.84 7.75 -8.74
CA ALA A 202 8.64 7.62 -9.55
C ALA A 202 7.37 7.43 -8.71
N ASP A 203 7.48 6.73 -7.59
CA ASP A 203 6.37 6.55 -6.66
C ASP A 203 6.07 7.84 -5.88
N ASP A 204 7.09 8.59 -5.46
CA ASP A 204 6.92 9.90 -4.82
C ASP A 204 6.28 10.92 -5.78
N GLU A 205 6.70 10.95 -7.06
CA GLU A 205 6.10 11.78 -8.09
C GLU A 205 4.63 11.41 -8.34
N LYS A 206 4.31 10.11 -8.40
CA LYS A 206 2.93 9.64 -8.51
C LYS A 206 2.09 10.04 -7.31
N PHE A 207 2.65 9.97 -6.10
CA PHE A 207 1.97 10.37 -4.88
C PHE A 207 1.65 11.87 -4.87
N ALA A 208 2.63 12.70 -5.24
CA ALA A 208 2.46 14.15 -5.36
C ALA A 208 1.42 14.52 -6.44
N LEU A 209 1.44 13.80 -7.58
CA LEU A 209 0.44 13.97 -8.64
C LEU A 209 -0.95 13.53 -8.19
N THR A 210 -1.06 12.46 -7.41
CA THR A 210 -2.34 11.96 -6.88
C THR A 210 -2.97 12.98 -5.96
N ASP A 211 -2.20 13.58 -5.05
CA ASP A 211 -2.70 14.63 -4.14
C ASP A 211 -3.18 15.87 -4.91
N GLN A 212 -2.45 16.27 -5.96
CA GLN A 212 -2.87 17.38 -6.81
C GLN A 212 -4.15 17.08 -7.59
N VAL A 213 -4.27 15.86 -8.13
CA VAL A 213 -5.45 15.40 -8.85
C VAL A 213 -6.64 15.33 -7.91
N ASP A 214 -6.48 14.77 -6.71
CA ASP A 214 -7.55 14.67 -5.72
C ASP A 214 -8.00 16.04 -5.21
N ALA A 215 -7.09 16.97 -4.99
CA ALA A 215 -7.43 18.35 -4.65
C ALA A 215 -8.22 19.03 -5.78
N ARG A 216 -7.79 18.83 -7.03
CA ARG A 216 -8.46 19.39 -8.21
C ARG A 216 -9.85 18.78 -8.42
N LEU A 217 -9.98 17.47 -8.23
CA LEU A 217 -11.27 16.77 -8.31
C LEU A 217 -12.22 17.20 -7.18
N THR A 218 -11.70 17.39 -5.98
CA THR A 218 -12.46 17.86 -4.82
C THR A 218 -12.96 19.29 -5.04
N ALA A 219 -12.11 20.17 -5.54
CA ALA A 219 -12.48 21.54 -5.90
C ALA A 219 -13.53 21.56 -7.03
N TRP A 220 -13.37 20.70 -8.04
CA TRP A 220 -14.34 20.58 -9.14
C TRP A 220 -15.69 20.04 -8.68
N LYS A 221 -15.72 19.04 -7.77
CA LYS A 221 -16.94 18.52 -7.16
C LYS A 221 -17.65 19.52 -6.25
N GLY A 222 -16.93 20.49 -5.71
CA GLY A 222 -17.40 21.42 -4.69
C GLY A 222 -18.77 21.98 -4.97
N GLY A 223 -19.78 21.65 -4.13
CA GLY A 223 -21.16 22.08 -4.25
C GLY A 223 -21.97 21.50 -5.42
N LYS A 224 -21.38 20.61 -6.26
CA LYS A 224 -22.03 20.04 -7.45
C LYS A 224 -22.18 18.53 -7.41
N ALA A 225 -21.85 17.89 -6.28
CA ALA A 225 -21.77 16.41 -6.17
C ALA A 225 -23.09 15.73 -6.59
N ASP A 226 -24.22 16.32 -6.27
CA ASP A 226 -25.56 15.79 -6.59
C ASP A 226 -26.13 16.30 -7.92
N ASN A 227 -25.36 17.12 -8.65
CA ASN A 227 -25.81 17.71 -9.91
C ASN A 227 -24.95 17.26 -11.10
N LEU A 228 -25.29 16.08 -11.66
CA LEU A 228 -24.59 15.50 -12.82
C LEU A 228 -24.50 16.47 -14.01
N ARG A 229 -25.53 17.30 -14.25
CA ARG A 229 -25.49 18.26 -15.36
C ARG A 229 -24.43 19.33 -15.16
N ALA A 230 -24.32 19.87 -13.95
CA ALA A 230 -23.30 20.86 -13.60
C ALA A 230 -21.88 20.27 -13.65
N LEU A 231 -21.73 18.99 -13.25
CA LEU A 231 -20.45 18.27 -13.36
C LEU A 231 -20.06 18.07 -14.83
N LEU A 232 -20.96 17.61 -15.69
CA LEU A 232 -20.70 17.41 -17.12
C LEU A 232 -20.41 18.72 -17.85
N GLN A 233 -21.06 19.82 -17.46
CA GLN A 233 -20.83 21.14 -18.05
C GLN A 233 -19.44 21.69 -17.75
N SER A 234 -18.91 21.40 -16.54
CA SER A 234 -17.61 21.89 -16.08
C SER A 234 -16.49 20.84 -16.19
N LEU A 235 -16.74 19.76 -16.89
CA LEU A 235 -15.78 18.65 -17.02
C LEU A 235 -14.52 19.05 -17.82
N ASP A 236 -14.67 19.95 -18.76
CA ASP A 236 -13.56 20.53 -19.54
C ASP A 236 -12.45 21.15 -18.68
N GLY A 237 -12.80 21.69 -17.50
CA GLY A 237 -11.83 22.28 -16.58
C GLY A 237 -10.96 21.28 -15.79
N VAL A 238 -11.29 20.00 -15.82
CA VAL A 238 -10.57 18.96 -15.05
C VAL A 238 -9.85 17.96 -15.93
N LEU A 239 -10.29 17.82 -17.17
CA LEU A 239 -9.65 16.93 -18.15
C LEU A 239 -8.31 17.51 -18.59
N TRP A 240 -7.40 16.63 -19.00
CA TRP A 240 -6.09 16.99 -19.54
C TRP A 240 -6.18 17.37 -21.02
N ASP A 241 -5.22 18.13 -21.50
CA ASP A 241 -5.13 18.48 -22.90
C ASP A 241 -4.92 17.24 -23.76
N GLY A 242 -5.64 17.17 -24.89
CA GLY A 242 -5.58 16.03 -25.79
C GLY A 242 -6.70 14.98 -25.63
N THR A 243 -7.56 15.07 -24.61
CA THR A 243 -8.72 14.17 -24.49
C THR A 243 -9.72 14.27 -25.64
N GLY A 244 -9.65 15.39 -26.41
CA GLY A 244 -10.62 15.68 -27.47
C GLY A 244 -12.05 15.86 -26.94
N TRP A 245 -12.18 16.27 -25.67
CA TRP A 245 -13.46 16.61 -25.08
C TRP A 245 -13.95 17.96 -25.62
N LYS A 246 -15.20 18.00 -26.09
CA LYS A 246 -15.84 19.26 -26.51
C LYS A 246 -16.68 19.77 -25.35
N LYS A 247 -16.52 21.04 -25.03
CA LYS A 247 -17.34 21.72 -24.02
C LYS A 247 -18.81 21.54 -24.31
N VAL A 248 -19.56 21.11 -23.30
CA VAL A 248 -21.00 20.83 -23.40
C VAL A 248 -21.78 22.01 -22.87
N GLY A 249 -22.69 22.55 -23.65
CA GLY A 249 -23.56 23.64 -23.26
C GLY A 249 -24.72 23.16 -22.38
N MET A 250 -25.31 24.10 -21.61
CA MET A 250 -26.49 23.83 -20.81
C MET A 250 -27.68 23.34 -21.67
N SER A 251 -27.82 23.85 -22.89
CA SER A 251 -28.83 23.46 -23.86
C SER A 251 -28.76 21.96 -24.21
N ASP A 252 -27.58 21.40 -24.23
CA ASP A 252 -27.34 19.97 -24.53
C ASP A 252 -27.68 19.06 -23.34
N LEU A 253 -27.78 19.63 -22.13
CA LEU A 253 -28.01 18.91 -20.90
C LEU A 253 -29.43 19.06 -20.35
N VAL A 254 -30.35 19.71 -21.11
CA VAL A 254 -31.77 19.88 -20.71
C VAL A 254 -32.52 18.54 -20.72
N ILE A 255 -32.30 17.76 -21.78
CA ILE A 255 -33.03 16.50 -22.03
C ILE A 255 -32.30 15.33 -21.36
N ALA A 256 -32.99 14.52 -20.56
CA ALA A 256 -32.42 13.39 -19.83
C ALA A 256 -31.65 12.38 -20.74
N ASN A 257 -32.16 12.09 -21.92
CA ASN A 257 -31.50 11.21 -22.89
C ASN A 257 -30.18 11.79 -23.39
N ARG A 258 -30.08 13.11 -23.58
CA ARG A 258 -28.81 13.77 -23.94
C ARG A 258 -27.80 13.74 -22.81
N VAL A 259 -28.22 13.94 -21.57
CA VAL A 259 -27.36 13.80 -20.39
C VAL A 259 -26.73 12.41 -20.36
N LYS A 260 -27.50 11.35 -20.59
CA LYS A 260 -27.03 9.97 -20.67
C LYS A 260 -25.97 9.78 -21.77
N ILE A 261 -26.22 10.32 -22.95
CA ILE A 261 -25.29 10.22 -24.09
C ILE A 261 -23.98 10.97 -23.77
N VAL A 262 -24.06 12.17 -23.19
CA VAL A 262 -22.88 12.96 -22.82
C VAL A 262 -22.08 12.26 -21.72
N TYR A 263 -22.77 11.69 -20.73
CA TYR A 263 -22.15 10.91 -19.66
C TYR A 263 -21.40 9.68 -20.21
N MET A 264 -22.00 8.92 -21.12
CA MET A 264 -21.35 7.78 -21.75
C MET A 264 -20.12 8.20 -22.61
N LYS A 265 -20.19 9.36 -23.26
CA LYS A 265 -19.03 9.93 -23.98
C LYS A 265 -17.92 10.34 -23.01
N ALA A 266 -18.26 10.91 -21.85
CA ALA A 266 -17.30 11.26 -20.82
C ALA A 266 -16.57 10.01 -20.29
N ILE A 267 -17.31 8.96 -19.92
CA ILE A 267 -16.72 7.69 -19.48
C ILE A 267 -15.80 7.11 -20.57
N ALA A 268 -16.24 7.09 -21.81
CA ALA A 268 -15.43 6.56 -22.92
C ALA A 268 -14.12 7.33 -23.15
N LYS A 269 -14.00 8.59 -22.68
CA LYS A 269 -12.78 9.40 -22.78
C LYS A 269 -11.85 9.23 -21.59
N VAL A 270 -12.39 8.96 -20.39
CA VAL A 270 -11.62 8.83 -19.15
C VAL A 270 -11.42 7.38 -18.70
N HIS A 271 -11.93 6.41 -19.48
CA HIS A 271 -11.77 4.99 -19.14
C HIS A 271 -10.30 4.58 -19.18
N PRO A 272 -9.78 3.93 -18.13
CA PRO A 272 -8.36 3.56 -18.05
C PRO A 272 -7.86 2.73 -19.23
N ASP A 273 -8.71 1.87 -19.85
CA ASP A 273 -8.33 1.07 -21.02
C ASP A 273 -8.16 1.88 -22.32
N LYS A 274 -8.53 3.17 -22.32
CA LYS A 274 -8.46 4.04 -23.52
C LYS A 274 -7.52 5.23 -23.35
N VAL A 275 -6.90 5.35 -22.20
CA VAL A 275 -5.93 6.40 -21.86
C VAL A 275 -4.54 5.78 -22.02
N TYR A 276 -4.10 5.59 -23.27
CA TYR A 276 -2.73 5.23 -23.64
C TYR A 276 -2.22 6.22 -24.67
#